data_d310576f46f283a96762b9935df1e2c0
#
_entry.id   d310576f46f283a96762b9935df1e2c0
#
_cell.length_a   1.000
_cell.length_b   1.000
_cell.length_c   1.000
_cell.angle_alpha   90.00
_cell.angle_beta   90.00
_cell.angle_gamma   90.00
#
_symmetry.space_group_name_H-M   'P 1'
#
loop_
_entity.id
_entity.type
_entity.pdbx_description
1 polymer ?
#
loop_
_entity_poly.entity_id
_entity_poly.type
_entity_poly.pdbx_seq_one_letter_code
_entity_poly.pdbx_strand_id
1 'polypeptide(L)'
;MINRTPPKLPRKLDVRPGEESSYHFMLKRIEGAKQAKVGVIGGEPYAANYFMALANTPVLAEGLARLGQAAMEVPGGEHTFSHADHELIDAVIAFDSGFNWLMAGHAALALQAGVRLEALEAIREKREEDLTEEERLQVSFIRAVRDGSMNQEIWLAMWERLGSERGTIEYAFFVLLV
;
A
#
# COMPACT_ATOMS: atom_id res chain seq x y z
N MET A 1 -2.71 -0.67 -28.37
CA MET A 1 -3.57 -1.23 -27.31
C MET A 1 -2.81 -2.35 -26.63
N ILE A 2 -2.46 -2.20 -25.37
CA ILE A 2 -1.82 -3.27 -24.58
C ILE A 2 -2.91 -4.31 -24.36
N ASN A 3 -2.66 -5.53 -24.79
CA ASN A 3 -3.56 -6.65 -24.55
C ASN A 3 -3.65 -6.87 -23.03
N ARG A 4 -4.79 -6.51 -22.42
CA ARG A 4 -5.03 -6.57 -20.98
C ARG A 4 -5.60 -7.91 -20.53
N THR A 5 -5.11 -9.00 -21.11
CA THR A 5 -5.48 -10.32 -20.61
C THR A 5 -4.95 -10.46 -19.18
N PRO A 6 -5.79 -10.68 -18.17
CA PRO A 6 -5.31 -10.85 -16.82
C PRO A 6 -4.35 -12.04 -16.72
N PRO A 7 -3.32 -11.96 -15.85
CA PRO A 7 -2.41 -13.07 -15.66
C PRO A 7 -3.19 -14.31 -15.24
N LYS A 8 -2.83 -15.45 -15.81
CA LYS A 8 -3.40 -16.73 -15.43
C LYS A 8 -2.69 -17.25 -14.17
N LEU A 9 -3.45 -17.88 -13.28
CA LEU A 9 -2.85 -18.63 -12.19
C LEU A 9 -1.90 -19.68 -12.77
N PRO A 10 -0.69 -19.85 -12.22
CA PRO A 10 0.21 -20.92 -12.62
C PRO A 10 -0.50 -22.27 -12.40
N ARG A 11 -0.30 -23.19 -13.34
CA ARG A 11 -0.74 -24.57 -13.14
C ARG A 11 0.10 -25.17 -12.03
N LYS A 12 -0.43 -26.16 -11.30
CA LYS A 12 0.32 -26.88 -10.25
C LYS A 12 1.66 -27.43 -10.76
N LEU A 13 1.74 -27.76 -12.06
CA LEU A 13 2.96 -28.22 -12.72
C LEU A 13 4.04 -27.15 -12.86
N ASP A 14 3.66 -25.86 -12.78
CA ASP A 14 4.56 -24.72 -12.90
C ASP A 14 5.16 -24.33 -11.53
N VAL A 15 4.65 -24.92 -10.46
CA VAL A 15 5.15 -24.75 -9.10
C VAL A 15 6.34 -25.68 -8.89
N ARG A 16 7.50 -25.12 -8.56
CA ARG A 16 8.71 -25.90 -8.34
C ARG A 16 8.61 -26.77 -7.10
N PRO A 17 9.34 -27.89 -7.04
CA PRO A 17 9.41 -28.68 -5.81
C PRO A 17 9.86 -27.84 -4.64
N GLY A 18 9.09 -27.88 -3.54
CA GLY A 18 9.35 -27.10 -2.32
C GLY A 18 8.62 -25.74 -2.27
N GLU A 19 7.94 -25.33 -3.34
CA GLU A 19 7.16 -24.07 -3.38
C GLU A 19 5.67 -24.28 -3.08
N GLU A 20 5.21 -25.52 -2.88
CA GLU A 20 3.81 -25.89 -2.75
C GLU A 20 3.11 -25.17 -1.59
N SER A 21 3.81 -25.01 -0.45
CA SER A 21 3.28 -24.33 0.73
C SER A 21 3.00 -22.87 0.44
N SER A 22 3.99 -22.18 -0.15
CA SER A 22 3.89 -20.77 -0.54
C SER A 22 2.82 -20.55 -1.62
N TYR A 23 2.72 -21.46 -2.57
CA TYR A 23 1.67 -21.44 -3.58
C TYR A 23 0.26 -21.54 -2.95
N HIS A 24 0.05 -22.48 -2.03
CA HIS A 24 -1.21 -22.60 -1.30
C HIS A 24 -1.52 -21.38 -0.44
N PHE A 25 -0.51 -20.75 0.15
CA PHE A 25 -0.67 -19.49 0.87
C PHE A 25 -1.20 -18.38 -0.07
N MET A 26 -0.62 -18.26 -1.27
CA MET A 26 -1.08 -17.28 -2.26
C MET A 26 -2.48 -17.55 -2.79
N LEU A 27 -2.86 -18.83 -2.98
CA LEU A 27 -4.24 -19.18 -3.36
C LEU A 27 -5.27 -18.70 -2.33
N LYS A 28 -4.99 -18.84 -1.05
CA LYS A 28 -5.86 -18.33 0.03
C LYS A 28 -5.99 -16.81 -0.01
N ARG A 29 -4.90 -16.09 -0.29
CA ARG A 29 -4.95 -14.62 -0.43
C ARG A 29 -5.76 -14.18 -1.65
N ILE A 30 -5.62 -14.86 -2.78
CA ILE A 30 -6.42 -14.60 -3.98
C ILE A 30 -7.91 -14.79 -3.70
N GLU A 31 -8.27 -15.88 -3.01
CA GLU A 31 -9.67 -16.15 -2.66
C GLU A 31 -10.21 -15.10 -1.68
N GLY A 32 -9.43 -14.72 -0.67
CA GLY A 32 -9.77 -13.64 0.25
C GLY A 32 -10.00 -12.31 -0.47
N ALA A 33 -9.12 -11.94 -1.39
CA ALA A 33 -9.26 -10.71 -2.18
C ALA A 33 -10.52 -10.70 -3.06
N LYS A 34 -10.89 -11.84 -3.63
CA LYS A 34 -12.14 -11.99 -4.39
C LYS A 34 -13.38 -11.81 -3.52
N GLN A 35 -13.37 -12.42 -2.32
CA GLN A 35 -14.49 -12.35 -1.38
C GLN A 35 -14.67 -10.95 -0.81
N ALA A 36 -13.58 -10.26 -0.51
CA ALA A 36 -13.58 -8.91 0.04
C ALA A 36 -14.08 -7.86 -0.98
N LYS A 37 -14.16 -8.20 -2.27
CA LYS A 37 -14.52 -7.28 -3.37
C LYS A 37 -13.70 -5.97 -3.37
N VAL A 38 -12.48 -6.02 -2.87
CA VAL A 38 -11.58 -4.88 -2.82
C VAL A 38 -11.13 -4.54 -4.23
N GLY A 39 -11.25 -3.28 -4.61
CA GLY A 39 -10.76 -2.80 -5.89
C GLY A 39 -11.42 -3.51 -7.08
N VAL A 40 -12.67 -3.16 -7.41
CA VAL A 40 -13.36 -3.66 -8.60
C VAL A 40 -13.17 -2.68 -9.74
N ILE A 41 -12.47 -3.10 -10.80
CA ILE A 41 -12.35 -2.35 -12.05
C ILE A 41 -13.07 -3.14 -13.16
N GLY A 42 -14.07 -2.52 -13.76
CA GLY A 42 -14.81 -3.17 -14.85
C GLY A 42 -15.57 -4.44 -14.45
N GLY A 43 -15.97 -4.55 -13.18
CA GLY A 43 -16.68 -5.72 -12.65
C GLY A 43 -15.80 -6.85 -12.12
N GLU A 44 -14.47 -6.76 -12.31
CA GLU A 44 -13.52 -7.77 -11.85
C GLU A 44 -12.70 -7.27 -10.65
N PRO A 45 -12.50 -8.10 -9.60
CA PRO A 45 -11.68 -7.74 -8.47
C PRO A 45 -10.20 -7.70 -8.87
N TYR A 46 -9.68 -6.49 -9.07
CA TYR A 46 -8.31 -6.31 -9.58
C TYR A 46 -7.23 -6.73 -8.57
N ALA A 47 -7.50 -6.63 -7.27
CA ALA A 47 -6.57 -7.12 -6.25
C ALA A 47 -6.28 -8.62 -6.41
N ALA A 48 -7.27 -9.40 -6.85
CA ALA A 48 -7.06 -10.80 -7.18
C ALA A 48 -6.09 -10.97 -8.36
N ASN A 49 -6.13 -10.09 -9.37
CA ASN A 49 -5.20 -10.13 -10.51
C ASN A 49 -3.76 -9.82 -10.10
N TYR A 50 -3.56 -8.88 -9.17
CA TYR A 50 -2.26 -8.61 -8.57
C TYR A 50 -1.69 -9.86 -7.88
N PHE A 51 -2.45 -10.48 -6.99
CA PHE A 51 -2.02 -11.70 -6.32
C PHE A 51 -1.85 -12.88 -7.28
N MET A 52 -2.64 -12.96 -8.34
CA MET A 52 -2.44 -13.97 -9.40
C MET A 52 -1.11 -13.79 -10.14
N ALA A 53 -0.72 -12.54 -10.41
CA ALA A 53 0.58 -12.27 -11.02
C ALA A 53 1.71 -12.71 -10.09
N LEU A 54 1.63 -12.35 -8.81
CA LEU A 54 2.60 -12.73 -7.79
C LEU A 54 2.68 -14.24 -7.57
N ALA A 55 1.57 -14.98 -7.71
CA ALA A 55 1.54 -16.44 -7.52
C ALA A 55 2.42 -17.21 -8.54
N ASN A 56 2.91 -16.56 -9.60
CA ASN A 56 3.92 -17.13 -10.49
C ASN A 56 5.32 -17.22 -9.85
N THR A 57 5.54 -16.54 -8.72
CA THR A 57 6.75 -16.60 -7.90
C THR A 57 6.35 -16.77 -6.43
N PRO A 58 5.81 -17.93 -6.05
CA PRO A 58 5.03 -18.06 -4.81
C PRO A 58 5.87 -17.80 -3.55
N VAL A 59 7.13 -18.18 -3.52
CA VAL A 59 8.02 -17.94 -2.37
C VAL A 59 8.28 -16.45 -2.16
N LEU A 60 8.56 -15.71 -3.23
CA LEU A 60 8.74 -14.26 -3.16
C LEU A 60 7.44 -13.56 -2.79
N ALA A 61 6.34 -14.00 -3.37
CA ALA A 61 5.01 -13.46 -3.08
C ALA A 61 4.59 -13.67 -1.62
N GLU A 62 4.86 -14.84 -1.06
CA GLU A 62 4.61 -15.11 0.37
C GLU A 62 5.49 -14.21 1.25
N GLY A 63 6.78 -14.05 0.92
CA GLY A 63 7.69 -13.16 1.65
C GLY A 63 7.19 -11.72 1.65
N LEU A 64 6.79 -11.19 0.49
CA LEU A 64 6.22 -9.85 0.35
C LEU A 64 4.92 -9.71 1.14
N ALA A 65 4.01 -10.69 1.04
CA ALA A 65 2.73 -10.66 1.73
C ALA A 65 2.90 -10.72 3.27
N ARG A 66 3.85 -11.52 3.77
CA ARG A 66 4.17 -11.57 5.21
C ARG A 66 4.83 -10.29 5.69
N LEU A 67 5.68 -9.67 4.88
CA LEU A 67 6.29 -8.38 5.19
C LEU A 67 5.22 -7.29 5.29
N GLY A 68 4.31 -7.21 4.31
CA GLY A 68 3.18 -6.29 4.35
C GLY A 68 2.27 -6.53 5.57
N GLN A 69 2.00 -7.80 5.90
CA GLN A 69 1.23 -8.13 7.08
C GLN A 69 1.94 -7.69 8.37
N ALA A 70 3.25 -7.94 8.48
CA ALA A 70 4.04 -7.52 9.64
C ALA A 70 4.11 -5.99 9.80
N ALA A 71 4.12 -5.25 8.70
CA ALA A 71 4.07 -3.79 8.71
C ALA A 71 2.70 -3.25 9.18
N MET A 72 1.63 -4.02 8.97
CA MET A 72 0.26 -3.68 9.39
C MET A 72 -0.08 -4.18 10.80
N GLU A 73 0.54 -5.28 11.24
CA GLU A 73 0.27 -5.93 12.52
C GLU A 73 1.41 -5.66 13.51
N VAL A 74 1.29 -4.58 14.28
CA VAL A 74 2.24 -4.35 15.39
C VAL A 74 1.94 -5.33 16.53
N PRO A 75 2.94 -6.06 17.06
CA PRO A 75 2.74 -6.91 18.24
C PRO A 75 2.20 -6.10 19.41
N GLY A 76 1.00 -6.49 19.91
CA GLY A 76 0.32 -5.78 20.99
C GLY A 76 -0.97 -5.08 20.56
N GLY A 77 -1.28 -5.03 19.26
CA GLY A 77 -2.57 -4.55 18.73
C GLY A 77 -2.73 -3.03 18.69
N GLU A 78 -1.72 -2.27 19.08
CA GLU A 78 -1.71 -0.82 18.92
C GLU A 78 -0.86 -0.46 17.70
N HIS A 79 -1.51 -0.02 16.63
CA HIS A 79 -0.81 0.54 15.47
C HIS A 79 -0.18 1.88 15.84
N THR A 80 1.07 2.09 15.42
CA THR A 80 1.79 3.34 15.66
C THR A 80 1.22 4.48 14.82
N PHE A 81 0.55 4.15 13.72
CA PHE A 81 -0.16 5.08 12.84
C PHE A 81 -1.49 4.46 12.38
N SER A 82 -2.43 5.32 12.01
CA SER A 82 -3.81 4.91 11.71
C SER A 82 -3.95 4.26 10.33
N HIS A 83 -5.10 3.61 10.09
CA HIS A 83 -5.45 3.13 8.75
C HIS A 83 -5.57 4.29 7.73
N ALA A 84 -6.02 5.46 8.17
CA ALA A 84 -6.05 6.65 7.32
C ALA A 84 -4.64 7.09 6.89
N ASP A 85 -3.66 7.03 7.82
CA ASP A 85 -2.26 7.31 7.51
C ASP A 85 -1.71 6.33 6.45
N HIS A 86 -2.02 5.06 6.60
CA HIS A 86 -1.65 4.02 5.65
C HIS A 86 -2.20 4.31 4.24
N GLU A 87 -3.49 4.55 4.14
CA GLU A 87 -4.14 4.82 2.86
C GLU A 87 -3.67 6.16 2.24
N LEU A 88 -3.29 7.13 3.08
CA LEU A 88 -2.69 8.37 2.61
C LEU A 88 -1.29 8.13 1.99
N ILE A 89 -0.48 7.24 2.58
CA ILE A 89 0.81 6.83 2.00
C ILE A 89 0.58 6.26 0.61
N ASP A 90 -0.33 5.29 0.48
CA ASP A 90 -0.66 4.66 -0.80
C ASP A 90 -1.12 5.69 -1.84
N ALA A 91 -1.96 6.66 -1.42
CA ALA A 91 -2.46 7.71 -2.28
C ALA A 91 -1.34 8.63 -2.80
N VAL A 92 -0.47 9.12 -1.91
CA VAL A 92 0.65 10.00 -2.29
C VAL A 92 1.57 9.28 -3.27
N ILE A 93 1.95 8.04 -2.97
CA ILE A 93 2.85 7.26 -3.81
C ILE A 93 2.23 6.98 -5.18
N ALA A 94 0.96 6.61 -5.21
CA ALA A 94 0.25 6.32 -6.45
C ALA A 94 0.11 7.55 -7.35
N PHE A 95 -0.25 8.70 -6.79
CA PHE A 95 -0.38 9.94 -7.56
C PHE A 95 0.97 10.46 -8.05
N ASP A 96 1.99 10.48 -7.19
CA ASP A 96 3.31 11.00 -7.57
C ASP A 96 4.01 10.11 -8.60
N SER A 97 3.79 8.79 -8.55
CA SER A 97 4.34 7.83 -9.54
C SER A 97 3.47 7.68 -10.80
N GLY A 98 2.29 8.26 -10.84
CA GLY A 98 1.32 8.06 -11.93
C GLY A 98 0.77 6.64 -11.98
N PHE A 99 0.79 5.92 -10.84
CA PHE A 99 0.37 4.53 -10.76
C PHE A 99 -1.16 4.42 -10.59
N ASN A 100 -1.89 4.77 -11.64
CA ASN A 100 -3.36 4.81 -11.65
C ASN A 100 -4.03 3.51 -11.20
N TRP A 101 -3.34 2.39 -11.34
CA TRP A 101 -3.83 1.10 -10.89
C TRP A 101 -3.93 1.03 -9.37
N LEU A 102 -2.91 1.49 -8.65
CA LEU A 102 -2.92 1.53 -7.19
C LEU A 102 -4.02 2.46 -6.69
N MET A 103 -4.14 3.64 -7.31
CA MET A 103 -5.19 4.61 -6.97
C MET A 103 -6.60 4.07 -7.14
N ALA A 104 -6.88 3.35 -8.22
CA ALA A 104 -8.22 2.80 -8.46
C ALA A 104 -8.66 1.84 -7.34
N GLY A 105 -7.72 1.20 -6.65
CA GLY A 105 -7.99 0.33 -5.50
C GLY A 105 -8.07 1.07 -4.18
N HIS A 106 -7.15 1.98 -3.93
CA HIS A 106 -6.98 2.59 -2.63
C HIS A 106 -7.80 3.88 -2.42
N ALA A 107 -8.25 4.57 -3.47
CA ALA A 107 -9.04 5.80 -3.31
C ALA A 107 -10.32 5.60 -2.47
N ALA A 108 -11.05 4.51 -2.71
CA ALA A 108 -12.25 4.20 -1.93
C ALA A 108 -11.91 3.77 -0.48
N LEU A 109 -10.80 3.06 -0.29
CA LEU A 109 -10.33 2.65 1.03
C LEU A 109 -9.85 3.85 1.83
N ALA A 110 -9.14 4.79 1.20
CA ALA A 110 -8.71 6.04 1.82
C ALA A 110 -9.89 6.84 2.37
N LEU A 111 -10.95 7.03 1.57
CA LEU A 111 -12.17 7.71 2.02
C LEU A 111 -12.86 6.96 3.16
N GLN A 112 -12.93 5.63 3.10
CA GLN A 112 -13.50 4.80 4.17
C GLN A 112 -12.67 4.86 5.46
N ALA A 113 -11.35 4.98 5.34
CA ALA A 113 -10.43 5.12 6.46
C ALA A 113 -10.46 6.53 7.08
N GLY A 114 -11.12 7.50 6.43
CA GLY A 114 -11.27 8.86 6.94
C GLY A 114 -10.32 9.89 6.31
N VAL A 115 -9.60 9.53 5.24
CA VAL A 115 -8.86 10.52 4.45
C VAL A 115 -9.85 11.45 3.75
N ARG A 116 -9.64 12.76 3.85
CA ARG A 116 -10.53 13.74 3.24
C ARG A 116 -10.45 13.68 1.70
N LEU A 117 -11.61 13.83 1.06
CA LEU A 117 -11.66 13.88 -0.41
C LEU A 117 -10.82 15.05 -0.96
N GLU A 118 -10.91 16.21 -0.31
CA GLU A 118 -10.16 17.41 -0.70
C GLU A 118 -8.65 17.20 -0.60
N ALA A 119 -8.19 16.40 0.39
CA ALA A 119 -6.78 16.04 0.49
C ALA A 119 -6.32 15.15 -0.67
N LEU A 120 -7.12 14.15 -1.03
CA LEU A 120 -6.82 13.29 -2.18
C LEU A 120 -6.78 14.08 -3.50
N GLU A 121 -7.71 15.02 -3.67
CA GLU A 121 -7.74 15.91 -4.84
C GLU A 121 -6.55 16.86 -4.85
N ALA A 122 -6.21 17.44 -3.71
CA ALA A 122 -5.06 18.33 -3.55
C ALA A 122 -3.73 17.62 -3.88
N ILE A 123 -3.54 16.40 -3.36
CA ILE A 123 -2.34 15.58 -3.65
C ILE A 123 -2.26 15.26 -5.15
N ARG A 124 -3.37 14.82 -5.75
CA ARG A 124 -3.44 14.50 -7.18
C ARG A 124 -3.10 15.71 -8.07
N GLU A 125 -3.60 16.88 -7.70
CA GLU A 125 -3.45 18.11 -8.46
C GLU A 125 -2.25 18.95 -8.04
N LYS A 126 -1.48 18.46 -7.05
CA LYS A 126 -0.30 19.13 -6.47
C LYS A 126 -0.61 20.52 -5.91
N ARG A 127 -1.79 20.68 -5.31
CA ARG A 127 -2.25 21.89 -4.64
C ARG A 127 -2.02 21.77 -3.13
N GLU A 128 -0.77 21.93 -2.69
CA GLU A 128 -0.39 21.73 -1.28
C GLU A 128 -1.04 22.75 -0.33
N GLU A 129 -1.46 23.91 -0.84
CA GLU A 129 -2.19 24.94 -0.09
C GLU A 129 -3.55 24.48 0.42
N ASP A 130 -4.16 23.48 -0.20
CA ASP A 130 -5.45 22.92 0.18
C ASP A 130 -5.34 21.81 1.24
N LEU A 131 -4.12 21.41 1.58
CA LEU A 131 -3.85 20.43 2.64
C LEU A 131 -3.85 21.11 4.02
N THR A 132 -4.34 20.41 5.02
CA THR A 132 -4.12 20.80 6.42
C THR A 132 -2.62 20.74 6.76
N GLU A 133 -2.22 21.36 7.88
CA GLU A 133 -0.82 21.30 8.33
C GLU A 133 -0.36 19.85 8.56
N GLU A 134 -1.22 19.03 9.15
CA GLU A 134 -0.93 17.61 9.41
C GLU A 134 -0.80 16.81 8.10
N GLU A 135 -1.71 16.98 7.16
CA GLU A 135 -1.65 16.32 5.86
C GLU A 135 -0.41 16.75 5.07
N ARG A 136 -0.07 18.05 5.11
CA ARG A 136 1.13 18.59 4.48
C ARG A 136 2.40 18.00 5.08
N LEU A 137 2.46 17.86 6.41
CA LEU A 137 3.57 17.20 7.08
C LEU A 137 3.73 15.76 6.59
N GLN A 138 2.64 14.98 6.56
CA GLN A 138 2.67 13.60 6.11
C GLN A 138 3.11 13.49 4.64
N VAL A 139 2.53 14.29 3.75
CA VAL A 139 2.89 14.31 2.32
C VAL A 139 4.37 14.66 2.15
N SER A 140 4.87 15.68 2.87
CA SER A 140 6.27 16.08 2.83
C SER A 140 7.19 14.98 3.35
N PHE A 141 6.81 14.31 4.43
CA PHE A 141 7.57 13.17 5.00
C PHE A 141 7.64 12.00 4.00
N ILE A 142 6.50 11.60 3.42
CA ILE A 142 6.42 10.51 2.44
C ILE A 142 7.33 10.80 1.24
N ARG A 143 7.26 12.01 0.69
CA ARG A 143 8.11 12.42 -0.43
C ARG A 143 9.58 12.45 -0.05
N ALA A 144 9.91 12.99 1.13
CA ALA A 144 11.29 13.07 1.61
C ALA A 144 11.92 11.67 1.83
N VAL A 145 11.14 10.68 2.30
CA VAL A 145 11.60 9.29 2.39
C VAL A 145 11.87 8.72 0.98
N ARG A 146 10.94 8.94 0.05
CA ARG A 146 11.03 8.42 -1.33
C ARG A 146 12.20 9.01 -2.11
N ASP A 147 12.40 10.31 -1.98
CA ASP A 147 13.36 11.07 -2.76
C ASP A 147 14.75 11.11 -2.09
N GLY A 148 14.88 10.58 -0.87
CA GLY A 148 16.10 10.66 -0.09
C GLY A 148 16.45 12.09 0.36
N SER A 149 15.45 12.98 0.43
CA SER A 149 15.62 14.39 0.81
C SER A 149 15.23 14.68 2.26
N MET A 150 15.15 13.63 3.10
CA MET A 150 14.80 13.77 4.52
C MET A 150 15.74 14.74 5.23
N ASN A 151 15.16 15.65 6.02
CA ASN A 151 15.88 16.55 6.88
C ASN A 151 15.41 16.44 8.33
N GLN A 152 16.15 17.06 9.24
CA GLN A 152 15.89 16.98 10.67
C GLN A 152 14.54 17.61 11.05
N GLU A 153 14.12 18.67 10.40
CA GLU A 153 12.86 19.36 10.70
C GLU A 153 11.65 18.46 10.41
N ILE A 154 11.58 17.90 9.20
CA ILE A 154 10.52 16.97 8.80
C ILE A 154 10.51 15.73 9.70
N TRP A 155 11.70 15.18 10.01
CA TRP A 155 11.83 14.02 10.88
C TRP A 155 11.29 14.28 12.28
N LEU A 156 11.70 15.38 12.93
CA LEU A 156 11.28 15.71 14.29
C LEU A 156 9.79 16.06 14.37
N ALA A 157 9.24 16.77 13.38
CA ALA A 157 7.82 17.07 13.32
C ALA A 157 6.98 15.78 13.20
N MET A 158 7.41 14.80 12.39
CA MET A 158 6.74 13.53 12.28
C MET A 158 6.89 12.67 13.54
N TRP A 159 8.05 12.71 14.21
CA TRP A 159 8.24 12.09 15.51
C TRP A 159 7.28 12.66 16.56
N GLU A 160 7.16 13.99 16.63
CA GLU A 160 6.22 14.64 17.57
C GLU A 160 4.77 14.18 17.28
N ARG A 161 4.37 14.15 16.02
CA ARG A 161 3.05 13.67 15.60
C ARG A 161 2.78 12.22 16.00
N LEU A 162 3.73 11.32 15.77
CA LEU A 162 3.58 9.88 16.06
C LEU A 162 3.91 9.49 17.51
N GLY A 163 4.46 10.45 18.30
CA GLY A 163 4.76 10.27 19.70
C GLY A 163 5.95 9.37 20.01
N SER A 164 6.65 8.83 19.01
CA SER A 164 7.82 7.98 19.21
C SER A 164 8.71 7.89 17.97
N GLU A 165 10.02 7.75 18.21
CA GLU A 165 11.00 7.47 17.15
C GLU A 165 10.69 6.16 16.43
N ARG A 166 10.29 5.14 17.19
CA ARG A 166 9.90 3.85 16.64
C ARG A 166 8.76 4.00 15.65
N GLY A 167 7.70 4.74 15.98
CA GLY A 167 6.58 4.99 15.09
C GLY A 167 6.99 5.70 13.82
N THR A 168 7.91 6.66 13.92
CA THR A 168 8.45 7.36 12.77
C THR A 168 9.24 6.43 11.84
N ILE A 169 10.03 5.50 12.41
CA ILE A 169 10.75 4.48 11.64
C ILE A 169 9.77 3.51 10.97
N GLU A 170 8.75 3.04 11.68
CA GLU A 170 7.72 2.15 11.14
C GLU A 170 6.95 2.81 9.99
N TYR A 171 6.59 4.08 10.13
CA TYR A 171 5.96 4.86 9.08
C TYR A 171 6.86 5.01 7.84
N ALA A 172 8.14 5.39 8.05
CA ALA A 172 9.11 5.49 6.97
C ALA A 172 9.34 4.14 6.27
N PHE A 173 9.41 3.05 7.04
CA PHE A 173 9.53 1.70 6.49
C PHE A 173 8.33 1.33 5.62
N PHE A 174 7.13 1.67 6.05
CA PHE A 174 5.91 1.43 5.26
C PHE A 174 5.93 2.21 3.94
N VAL A 175 6.37 3.47 3.96
CA VAL A 175 6.57 4.28 2.73
C VAL A 175 7.52 3.60 1.74
N LEU A 176 8.56 2.91 2.23
CA LEU A 176 9.53 2.19 1.37
C LEU A 176 8.98 0.84 0.87
N LEU A 177 7.96 0.29 1.53
CA LEU A 177 7.36 -0.99 1.17
C LEU A 177 6.36 -0.87 0.01
N VAL A 178 5.68 0.26 -0.10
CA VAL A 178 4.72 0.58 -1.16
C VAL A 178 5.43 1.04 -2.42
#